data_00603fe3d31595fd903675bdfeea66d7
#
_entry.id   00603fe3d31595fd903675bdfeea66d7
#
_cell.length_a   1.000
_cell.length_b   1.000
_cell.length_c   1.000
_cell.angle_alpha   90.00
_cell.angle_beta   90.00
_cell.angle_gamma   90.00
#
_symmetry.space_group_name_H-M   'P 1'
#
loop_
_entity.id
_entity.type
_entity.pdbx_description
1 polymer ?
#
loop_
_entity_poly.entity_id
_entity_poly.type
_entity_poly.pdbx_seq_one_letter_code
_entity_poly.pdbx_strand_id
1 'polypeptide(L)'
;MTGLKILVHGGGKKATAMAHQLNVPVKIVDGRRITDAPNLDIITMLYGGKINKSMVAQLQSLDCNALGISGADGNAIQAIKRPVK
;
A
#
# COMPACT_ATOMS: atom_id res chain seq x y z
N MET A 1 -19.77 13.21 -6.33
CA MET A 1 -19.58 11.95 -7.07
C MET A 1 -20.79 11.06 -6.84
N THR A 2 -21.42 10.61 -7.88
CA THR A 2 -22.60 9.75 -7.79
C THR A 2 -22.22 8.30 -8.17
N GLY A 3 -22.84 7.31 -7.50
CA GLY A 3 -22.60 5.90 -7.72
C GLY A 3 -21.38 5.39 -6.98
N LEU A 4 -21.21 4.06 -7.05
CA LEU A 4 -20.08 3.39 -6.40
C LEU A 4 -18.81 3.56 -7.24
N LYS A 5 -17.72 3.92 -6.56
CA LYS A 5 -16.42 4.10 -7.18
C LYS A 5 -15.36 3.30 -6.42
N ILE A 6 -14.36 2.81 -7.13
CA ILE A 6 -13.21 2.15 -6.54
C ILE A 6 -11.95 2.91 -6.99
N LEU A 7 -11.18 3.37 -6.02
CA LEU A 7 -9.89 4.02 -6.26
C LEU A 7 -8.77 3.06 -5.83
N VAL A 8 -7.89 2.73 -6.76
CA VAL A 8 -6.73 1.88 -6.47
C VAL A 8 -5.49 2.76 -6.41
N HIS A 9 -4.66 2.54 -5.39
CA HIS A 9 -3.44 3.32 -5.22
C HIS A 9 -2.26 2.45 -4.82
N GLY A 10 -1.07 2.99 -4.97
CA GLY A 10 0.17 2.40 -4.51
C GLY A 10 1.00 3.43 -3.74
N GLY A 11 2.32 3.37 -3.81
CA GLY A 11 3.18 4.31 -3.12
C GLY A 11 4.62 3.86 -2.99
N GLY A 12 5.17 3.23 -4.05
CA GLY A 12 6.51 2.65 -4.01
C GLY A 12 7.61 3.64 -3.63
N LYS A 13 7.55 4.89 -4.10
CA LYS A 13 8.55 5.91 -3.75
C LYS A 13 8.52 6.24 -2.26
N LYS A 14 7.33 6.35 -1.67
CA LYS A 14 7.18 6.59 -0.23
C LYS A 14 7.65 5.39 0.58
N ALA A 15 7.42 4.19 0.08
CA ALA A 15 7.90 2.97 0.73
C ALA A 15 9.43 2.93 0.76
N THR A 16 10.08 3.29 -0.35
CA THR A 16 11.54 3.37 -0.41
C THR A 16 12.07 4.43 0.56
N ALA A 17 11.46 5.60 0.59
CA ALA A 17 11.86 6.68 1.50
C ALA A 17 11.72 6.26 2.97
N MET A 18 10.62 5.61 3.32
CA MET A 18 10.41 5.12 4.69
C MET A 18 11.42 4.04 5.05
N ALA A 19 11.73 3.13 4.12
CA ALA A 19 12.75 2.11 4.34
C ALA A 19 14.10 2.74 4.64
N HIS A 20 14.49 3.78 3.91
CA HIS A 20 15.72 4.52 4.17
C HIS A 20 15.72 5.17 5.55
N GLN A 21 14.62 5.78 5.96
CA GLN A 21 14.51 6.40 7.28
C GLN A 21 14.64 5.36 8.41
N LEU A 22 14.19 4.14 8.17
CA LEU A 22 14.23 3.06 9.16
C LEU A 22 15.46 2.16 9.00
N ASN A 23 16.39 2.52 8.11
CA ASN A 23 17.60 1.76 7.82
C ASN A 23 17.32 0.32 7.37
N VAL A 24 16.26 0.13 6.59
CA VAL A 24 15.90 -1.18 6.03
C VAL A 24 16.37 -1.24 4.58
N PRO A 25 17.22 -2.22 4.21
CA PRO A 25 17.68 -2.35 2.84
C PRO A 25 16.53 -2.63 1.87
N VAL A 26 16.59 -1.98 0.71
CA VAL A 26 15.62 -2.16 -0.38
C VAL A 26 16.33 -2.83 -1.55
N LYS A 27 15.75 -3.93 -2.04
CA LYS A 27 16.22 -4.63 -3.24
C LYS A 27 15.20 -4.48 -4.35
N ILE A 28 15.67 -4.09 -5.53
CA ILE A 28 14.86 -4.02 -6.73
C ILE A 28 15.56 -4.83 -7.81
N VAL A 29 14.87 -5.83 -8.36
CA VAL A 29 15.38 -6.71 -9.42
C VAL A 29 14.41 -6.65 -10.59
N ASP A 30 14.93 -6.32 -11.77
CA ASP A 30 14.14 -6.19 -13.00
C ASP A 30 12.93 -5.24 -12.82
N GLY A 31 13.16 -4.10 -12.14
CA GLY A 31 12.12 -3.12 -11.88
C GLY A 31 11.12 -3.53 -10.81
N ARG A 32 11.30 -4.68 -10.18
CA ARG A 32 10.40 -5.19 -9.15
C ARG A 32 11.06 -5.18 -7.78
N ARG A 33 10.32 -4.73 -6.80
CA ARG A 33 10.77 -4.73 -5.41
C ARG A 33 10.78 -6.17 -4.88
N ILE A 34 11.91 -6.57 -4.29
CA ILE A 34 11.96 -7.80 -3.51
C ILE A 34 11.49 -7.47 -2.10
N THR A 35 10.32 -7.97 -1.75
CA THR A 35 9.69 -7.64 -0.48
C THR A 35 9.98 -8.73 0.55
N ASP A 36 11.06 -8.56 1.31
CA ASP A 36 11.36 -9.42 2.46
C ASP A 36 10.49 -9.02 3.67
N ALA A 37 10.62 -9.74 4.78
CA ALA A 37 9.76 -9.49 5.95
C ALA A 37 9.86 -8.06 6.49
N PRO A 38 11.05 -7.44 6.68
CA PRO A 38 11.12 -6.05 7.12
C PRO A 38 10.48 -5.07 6.13
N ASN A 39 10.64 -5.29 4.83
CA ASN A 39 10.01 -4.44 3.81
C ASN A 39 8.50 -4.64 3.77
N LEU A 40 8.03 -5.87 4.00
CA LEU A 40 6.60 -6.14 4.07
C LEU A 40 5.94 -5.36 5.22
N ASP A 41 6.60 -5.29 6.37
CA ASP A 41 6.10 -4.49 7.50
C ASP A 41 5.96 -3.01 7.11
N ILE A 42 6.95 -2.46 6.42
CA ILE A 42 6.91 -1.08 5.95
C ILE A 42 5.76 -0.86 4.97
N ILE A 43 5.59 -1.76 4.01
CA ILE A 43 4.52 -1.67 3.02
C ILE A 43 3.16 -1.74 3.71
N THR A 44 3.01 -2.64 4.67
CA THR A 44 1.75 -2.77 5.42
C THR A 44 1.44 -1.49 6.18
N MET A 45 2.42 -0.92 6.89
CA MET A 45 2.23 0.34 7.61
C MET A 45 1.89 1.49 6.68
N LEU A 46 2.58 1.59 5.56
CA LEU A 46 2.45 2.72 4.66
C LEU A 46 1.19 2.63 3.79
N TYR A 47 1.00 1.51 3.10
CA TYR A 47 -0.14 1.36 2.19
C TYR A 47 -1.44 1.17 2.96
N GLY A 48 -1.45 0.28 3.95
CA GLY A 48 -2.64 0.00 4.74
C GLY A 48 -2.96 1.09 5.76
N GLY A 49 -1.93 1.82 6.22
CA GLY A 49 -2.07 2.87 7.21
C GLY A 49 -2.05 4.26 6.61
N LYS A 50 -0.85 4.81 6.42
CA LYS A 50 -0.69 6.23 6.08
C LYS A 50 -1.37 6.63 4.78
N ILE A 51 -1.04 5.96 3.68
CA ILE A 51 -1.56 6.36 2.36
C ILE A 51 -3.06 6.10 2.28
N ASN A 52 -3.49 4.92 2.68
CA ASN A 52 -4.89 4.53 2.62
C ASN A 52 -5.76 5.48 3.44
N LYS A 53 -5.42 5.71 4.70
CA LYS A 53 -6.23 6.54 5.59
C LYS A 53 -6.10 8.04 5.28
N SER A 54 -4.97 8.48 4.74
CA SER A 54 -4.85 9.85 4.24
C SER A 54 -5.80 10.12 3.08
N MET A 55 -5.92 9.16 2.15
CA MET A 55 -6.88 9.28 1.05
C MET A 55 -8.32 9.28 1.55
N VAL A 56 -8.64 8.39 2.50
CA VAL A 56 -9.98 8.37 3.11
C VAL A 56 -10.31 9.72 3.73
N ALA A 57 -9.37 10.29 4.50
CA ALA A 57 -9.57 11.58 5.14
C ALA A 57 -9.79 12.70 4.13
N GLN A 58 -9.02 12.72 3.04
CA GLN A 58 -9.18 13.70 1.97
C GLN A 58 -10.55 13.58 1.29
N LEU A 59 -10.98 12.37 0.99
CA LEU A 59 -12.28 12.13 0.37
C LEU A 59 -13.41 12.54 1.30
N GLN A 60 -13.31 12.22 2.59
CA GLN A 60 -14.31 12.62 3.56
C GLN A 60 -14.40 14.15 3.69
N SER A 61 -13.26 14.85 3.61
CA SER A 61 -13.25 16.32 3.66
C SER A 61 -13.94 16.97 2.46
N LEU A 62 -14.09 16.23 1.37
CA LEU A 62 -14.79 16.65 0.17
C LEU A 62 -16.23 16.12 0.12
N ASP A 63 -16.78 15.72 1.26
CA ASP A 63 -18.11 15.11 1.40
C ASP A 63 -18.28 13.85 0.56
N CYS A 64 -17.18 13.14 0.29
CA CYS A 64 -17.20 11.85 -0.38
C CYS A 64 -17.01 10.76 0.67
N ASN A 65 -18.10 10.06 1.02
CA ASN A 65 -18.01 8.99 2.01
C ASN A 65 -17.18 7.83 1.45
N ALA A 66 -16.12 7.48 2.14
CA ALA A 66 -15.15 6.52 1.65
C ALA A 66 -14.76 5.52 2.73
N LEU A 67 -14.48 4.30 2.31
CA LEU A 67 -13.94 3.23 3.13
C LEU A 67 -12.62 2.79 2.53
N GLY A 68 -11.56 2.75 3.34
CA GLY A 68 -10.23 2.33 2.88
C GLY A 68 -9.95 0.90 3.28
N ILE A 69 -9.64 0.06 2.28
CA ILE A 69 -9.29 -1.35 2.50
C ILE A 69 -7.99 -1.69 1.76
N SER A 70 -7.40 -2.81 2.14
CA SER A 70 -6.31 -3.47 1.39
C SER A 70 -6.80 -4.80 0.86
N GLY A 71 -5.99 -5.44 0.01
CA GLY A 71 -6.33 -6.77 -0.51
C GLY A 71 -6.46 -7.83 0.59
N ALA A 72 -5.85 -7.62 1.76
CA ALA A 72 -5.95 -8.52 2.89
C ALA A 72 -7.28 -8.42 3.62
N ASP A 73 -7.96 -7.28 3.54
CA ASP A 73 -9.22 -7.08 4.25
C ASP A 73 -10.32 -7.96 3.64
N GLY A 74 -10.89 -8.82 4.48
CA GLY A 74 -11.88 -9.78 4.03
C GLY A 74 -11.37 -10.73 2.96
N ASN A 75 -10.04 -10.84 2.80
CA ASN A 75 -9.40 -11.63 1.75
C ASN A 75 -9.91 -11.20 0.36
N ALA A 76 -10.08 -9.90 0.15
CA ALA A 76 -10.65 -9.34 -1.08
C ALA A 76 -9.81 -9.68 -2.31
N ILE A 77 -8.48 -9.73 -2.15
CA ILE A 77 -7.55 -10.14 -3.20
C ILE A 77 -6.69 -11.27 -2.64
N GLN A 78 -6.89 -12.48 -3.16
CA GLN A 78 -6.04 -13.62 -2.79
C GLN A 78 -4.71 -13.52 -3.51
N ALA A 79 -3.64 -13.83 -2.79
CA ALA A 79 -2.30 -13.74 -3.35
C ALA A 79 -1.46 -14.94 -2.93
N ILE A 80 -0.48 -15.27 -3.76
CA ILE A 80 0.53 -16.27 -3.45
C ILE A 80 1.91 -15.63 -3.58
N LYS A 81 2.86 -16.17 -2.83
CA LYS A 81 4.24 -15.69 -2.92
C LYS A 81 4.80 -16.01 -4.30
N ARG A 82 5.32 -14.99 -4.98
CA ARG A 82 5.93 -15.17 -6.30
C ARG A 82 7.26 -15.90 -6.16
N PRO A 83 7.51 -16.95 -6.97
CA PRO A 83 8.82 -17.59 -6.96
C PRO A 83 9.92 -16.59 -7.35
N VAL A 84 11.04 -16.65 -6.63
CA VAL A 84 12.23 -15.87 -6.98
C VAL A 84 12.97 -16.63 -8.08
N LYS A 85 13.23 -15.95 -9.19
CA LYS A 85 14.00 -16.53 -10.28
C LYS A 85 15.49 -16.32 -10.05
#